data_c2f3175f342c5c076f681921a19eca0c
#
_entry.id   c2f3175f342c5c076f681921a19eca0c
#
_cell.length_a   1.000
_cell.length_b   1.000
_cell.length_c   1.000
_cell.angle_alpha   90.00
_cell.angle_beta   90.00
_cell.angle_gamma   90.00
#
_symmetry.space_group_name_H-M   'P 1'
#
loop_
_entity.id
_entity.type
_entity.pdbx_description
1 polymer ?
#
loop_
_entity_poly.entity_id
_entity_poly.type
_entity_poly.pdbx_seq_one_letter_code
_entity_poly.pdbx_strand_id
1 'polypeptide(L)'
;MNRSLSLFALFAAVAQAAEPNWPAVEKHALDLLQRYVRIQSINPPADTREAAALFKAELESAGLAPTLYQSGPEGQINLVVRLKGRDLSKKPLLLLNHFDVVPVDAKAWSVEPFAAVIRDGWIWGRGTLDMKGIGIEQLAALISVKNSGVPPARDIVMLCTADEESNGVLGIKWMIANHYADIDAAYVLDEGGVGSRDLFTPGKLIFGISTAQKQTAWLRIRAKGIAGHGSQPIAENANDILMAALAKATRLPPSAKPNEIVAAMERAVGGKFADNKFVSAIRSNTASVTTLTSGVGTPVKVNVIPSTAEATIDCRLLPGTNSAEFVSEMRARVNDSRVTIELLTDAIDPPASPSQTPLFAAMRSAILKAHPDASVTPMLIPYGTDANNLRPRGVVAYGFNPMVIDAATVATMHSDEERVPVAEFLTGIHIFYDILTADF
;
A
#
# COMPACT_ATOMS: atom_id res chain seq x y z
N MET A 1 -15.97 -66.90 31.93
CA MET A 1 -16.33 -65.45 32.05
C MET A 1 -15.55 -64.68 31.01
N ASN A 2 -16.13 -64.56 29.83
CA ASN A 2 -15.53 -63.75 28.73
C ASN A 2 -16.06 -62.33 28.81
N ARG A 3 -15.20 -61.37 29.05
CA ARG A 3 -15.50 -59.92 28.89
C ARG A 3 -15.07 -59.49 27.53
N SER A 4 -16.00 -59.24 26.60
CA SER A 4 -15.80 -58.59 25.34
C SER A 4 -15.59 -57.09 25.60
N LEU A 5 -14.40 -56.57 25.32
CA LEU A 5 -14.14 -55.12 25.21
C LEU A 5 -14.64 -54.67 23.85
N SER A 6 -15.72 -53.92 23.82
CA SER A 6 -16.14 -53.17 22.61
C SER A 6 -15.31 -51.90 22.47
N LEU A 7 -14.44 -51.83 21.46
CA LEU A 7 -13.70 -50.68 21.08
C LEU A 7 -14.65 -49.75 20.32
N PHE A 8 -15.10 -48.64 20.92
CA PHE A 8 -15.80 -47.57 20.22
C PHE A 8 -14.74 -46.73 19.45
N ALA A 9 -14.63 -46.96 18.15
CA ALA A 9 -13.90 -46.08 17.28
C ALA A 9 -14.72 -44.79 17.07
N LEU A 10 -14.25 -43.68 17.67
CA LEU A 10 -14.80 -42.36 17.41
C LEU A 10 -14.31 -41.92 16.04
N PHE A 11 -15.12 -42.07 15.02
CA PHE A 11 -14.90 -41.40 13.73
C PHE A 11 -15.17 -39.90 13.92
N ALA A 12 -14.13 -39.09 14.07
CA ALA A 12 -14.27 -37.68 13.90
C ALA A 12 -14.65 -37.41 12.42
N ALA A 13 -15.90 -37.05 12.18
CA ALA A 13 -16.32 -36.58 10.88
C ALA A 13 -15.52 -35.29 10.58
N VAL A 14 -14.60 -35.33 9.63
CA VAL A 14 -13.96 -34.15 9.09
C VAL A 14 -15.08 -33.39 8.39
N ALA A 15 -15.51 -32.28 8.96
CA ALA A 15 -16.47 -31.39 8.31
C ALA A 15 -15.85 -30.95 6.98
N GLN A 16 -16.47 -31.36 5.89
CA GLN A 16 -16.06 -30.93 4.55
C GLN A 16 -16.49 -29.47 4.38
N ALA A 17 -15.55 -28.60 4.02
CA ALA A 17 -15.85 -27.19 3.77
C ALA A 17 -16.96 -27.08 2.70
N ALA A 18 -17.98 -26.28 2.99
CA ALA A 18 -18.95 -25.93 1.96
C ALA A 18 -18.27 -24.97 0.96
N GLU A 19 -18.28 -25.36 -0.32
CA GLU A 19 -17.79 -24.45 -1.38
C GLU A 19 -18.63 -23.17 -1.40
N PRO A 20 -18.02 -21.99 -1.49
CA PRO A 20 -18.75 -20.72 -1.61
C PRO A 20 -19.63 -20.71 -2.86
N ASN A 21 -20.82 -20.12 -2.75
CA ASN A 21 -21.63 -19.81 -3.92
C ASN A 21 -20.99 -18.62 -4.67
N TRP A 22 -19.95 -18.89 -5.46
CA TRP A 22 -19.14 -17.89 -6.12
C TRP A 22 -19.95 -16.85 -6.91
N PRO A 23 -20.95 -17.23 -7.75
CA PRO A 23 -21.76 -16.22 -8.45
C PRO A 23 -22.46 -15.24 -7.51
N ALA A 24 -22.90 -15.69 -6.34
CA ALA A 24 -23.53 -14.82 -5.34
C ALA A 24 -22.50 -13.95 -4.62
N VAL A 25 -21.34 -14.51 -4.25
CA VAL A 25 -20.22 -13.78 -3.62
C VAL A 25 -19.71 -12.68 -4.56
N GLU A 26 -19.42 -13.01 -5.81
CA GLU A 26 -18.90 -12.08 -6.82
C GLU A 26 -19.86 -10.92 -7.08
N LYS A 27 -21.16 -11.22 -7.26
CA LYS A 27 -22.18 -10.20 -7.47
C LYS A 27 -22.28 -9.26 -6.26
N HIS A 28 -22.27 -9.82 -5.04
CA HIS A 28 -22.35 -9.03 -3.82
C HIS A 28 -21.08 -8.18 -3.62
N ALA A 29 -19.89 -8.74 -3.86
CA ALA A 29 -18.62 -8.03 -3.73
C ALA A 29 -18.52 -6.86 -4.73
N LEU A 30 -19.00 -7.04 -5.97
CA LEU A 30 -19.01 -5.96 -6.96
C LEU A 30 -19.97 -4.82 -6.56
N ASP A 31 -21.18 -5.15 -6.08
CA ASP A 31 -22.11 -4.16 -5.54
C ASP A 31 -21.50 -3.43 -4.32
N LEU A 32 -20.84 -4.18 -3.43
CA LEU A 32 -20.20 -3.64 -2.24
C LEU A 32 -19.04 -2.71 -2.61
N LEU A 33 -18.21 -3.07 -3.60
CA LEU A 33 -17.15 -2.20 -4.10
C LEU A 33 -17.72 -0.89 -4.66
N GLN A 34 -18.81 -0.96 -5.45
CA GLN A 34 -19.46 0.26 -5.96
C GLN A 34 -20.00 1.16 -4.82
N ARG A 35 -20.60 0.55 -3.79
CA ARG A 35 -21.06 1.30 -2.60
C ARG A 35 -19.89 1.92 -1.86
N TYR A 36 -18.79 1.19 -1.72
CA TYR A 36 -17.61 1.64 -1.00
C TYR A 36 -16.89 2.78 -1.75
N VAL A 37 -16.74 2.70 -3.06
CA VAL A 37 -16.14 3.77 -3.88
C VAL A 37 -16.92 5.08 -3.76
N ARG A 38 -18.26 5.01 -3.62
CA ARG A 38 -19.11 6.22 -3.42
C ARG A 38 -18.89 6.93 -2.09
N ILE A 39 -18.31 6.26 -1.10
CA ILE A 39 -17.95 6.88 0.18
C ILE A 39 -16.68 7.71 0.00
N GLN A 40 -16.78 9.02 0.27
CA GLN A 40 -15.68 9.96 0.09
C GLN A 40 -14.83 10.07 1.36
N SER A 41 -13.99 9.10 1.61
CA SER A 41 -13.05 9.08 2.74
C SER A 41 -11.73 9.79 2.40
N ILE A 42 -11.83 11.01 1.87
CA ILE A 42 -10.67 11.80 1.39
C ILE A 42 -9.79 12.20 2.56
N ASN A 43 -8.47 12.02 2.41
CA ASN A 43 -7.47 12.41 3.37
C ASN A 43 -6.61 13.58 2.82
N PRO A 44 -6.58 14.75 3.48
CA PRO A 44 -7.26 15.10 4.74
C PRO A 44 -8.75 15.40 4.56
N PRO A 45 -9.63 15.31 5.60
CA PRO A 45 -9.33 14.98 7.00
C PRO A 45 -9.32 13.48 7.32
N ALA A 46 -9.59 12.58 6.36
CA ALA A 46 -9.74 11.14 6.56
C ALA A 46 -10.95 10.77 7.44
N ASP A 47 -12.12 11.29 7.14
CA ASP A 47 -13.35 10.83 7.80
C ASP A 47 -13.72 9.43 7.28
N THR A 48 -13.44 8.40 8.08
CA THR A 48 -13.63 7.01 7.73
C THR A 48 -14.86 6.36 8.37
N ARG A 49 -15.71 7.14 9.05
CA ARG A 49 -16.90 6.62 9.76
C ARG A 49 -17.84 5.83 8.86
N GLU A 50 -18.12 6.33 7.66
CA GLU A 50 -19.05 5.70 6.71
C GLU A 50 -18.47 4.41 6.14
N ALA A 51 -17.16 4.40 5.82
CA ALA A 51 -16.43 3.22 5.37
C ALA A 51 -16.39 2.14 6.46
N ALA A 52 -16.05 2.52 7.70
CA ALA A 52 -16.05 1.62 8.84
C ALA A 52 -17.45 1.06 9.14
N ALA A 53 -18.50 1.86 9.00
CA ALA A 53 -19.90 1.41 9.17
C ALA A 53 -20.31 0.40 8.10
N LEU A 54 -19.89 0.60 6.84
CA LEU A 54 -20.13 -0.35 5.76
C LEU A 54 -19.50 -1.71 6.05
N PHE A 55 -18.20 -1.73 6.38
CA PHE A 55 -17.49 -2.98 6.73
C PHE A 55 -18.06 -3.64 7.97
N LYS A 56 -18.38 -2.84 9.01
CA LYS A 56 -19.01 -3.35 10.23
C LYS A 56 -20.32 -4.08 9.93
N ALA A 57 -21.19 -3.51 9.12
CA ALA A 57 -22.48 -4.10 8.78
C ALA A 57 -22.32 -5.45 8.04
N GLU A 58 -21.40 -5.55 7.09
CA GLU A 58 -21.12 -6.78 6.34
C GLU A 58 -20.55 -7.88 7.27
N LEU A 59 -19.61 -7.51 8.14
CA LEU A 59 -18.99 -8.43 9.10
C LEU A 59 -20.01 -8.94 10.13
N GLU A 60 -20.85 -8.06 10.68
CA GLU A 60 -21.91 -8.43 11.63
C GLU A 60 -22.97 -9.33 10.96
N SER A 61 -23.33 -9.05 9.70
CA SER A 61 -24.22 -9.90 8.90
C SER A 61 -23.66 -11.34 8.74
N ALA A 62 -22.33 -11.47 8.63
CA ALA A 62 -21.65 -12.76 8.60
C ALA A 62 -21.44 -13.40 9.99
N GLY A 63 -21.95 -12.80 11.07
CA GLY A 63 -21.80 -13.28 12.43
C GLY A 63 -20.40 -13.09 13.02
N LEU A 64 -19.66 -12.08 12.55
CA LEU A 64 -18.39 -11.63 13.13
C LEU A 64 -18.63 -10.39 14.00
N ALA A 65 -17.75 -10.13 14.97
CA ALA A 65 -17.87 -9.03 15.92
C ALA A 65 -16.70 -8.03 15.73
N PRO A 66 -16.81 -7.05 14.81
CA PRO A 66 -15.79 -6.05 14.65
C PRO A 66 -15.77 -5.03 15.79
N THR A 67 -14.58 -4.55 16.12
CA THR A 67 -14.35 -3.46 17.08
C THR A 67 -13.92 -2.22 16.30
N LEU A 68 -14.50 -1.07 16.63
CA LEU A 68 -14.17 0.23 16.07
C LEU A 68 -13.34 1.04 17.07
N TYR A 69 -12.25 1.64 16.60
CA TYR A 69 -11.35 2.47 17.39
C TYR A 69 -11.28 3.87 16.77
N GLN A 70 -11.80 4.85 17.48
CA GLN A 70 -11.67 6.26 17.09
C GLN A 70 -10.31 6.77 17.52
N SER A 71 -9.45 7.15 16.56
CA SER A 71 -8.10 7.63 16.81
C SER A 71 -7.93 9.15 16.67
N GLY A 72 -8.89 9.83 16.07
CA GLY A 72 -8.86 11.27 15.87
C GLY A 72 -10.22 11.93 16.02
N PRO A 73 -10.27 13.28 16.17
CA PRO A 73 -11.49 14.01 16.45
C PRO A 73 -12.42 14.16 15.24
N GLU A 74 -11.92 14.02 14.04
CA GLU A 74 -12.65 14.30 12.79
C GLU A 74 -13.22 13.04 12.13
N GLY A 75 -13.35 11.94 12.89
CA GLY A 75 -13.98 10.72 12.43
C GLY A 75 -13.01 9.68 11.87
N GLN A 76 -11.73 9.73 12.27
CA GLN A 76 -10.75 8.72 11.95
C GLN A 76 -11.06 7.45 12.75
N ILE A 77 -11.64 6.48 12.09
CA ILE A 77 -12.03 5.17 12.67
C ILE A 77 -11.17 4.08 12.07
N ASN A 78 -10.51 3.32 12.94
CA ASN A 78 -9.88 2.05 12.60
C ASN A 78 -10.83 0.90 12.96
N LEU A 79 -10.86 -0.17 12.16
CA LEU A 79 -11.70 -1.34 12.40
C LEU A 79 -10.83 -2.58 12.57
N VAL A 80 -11.08 -3.37 13.60
CA VAL A 80 -10.46 -4.69 13.80
C VAL A 80 -11.54 -5.76 13.94
N VAL A 81 -11.35 -6.87 13.22
CA VAL A 81 -12.17 -8.08 13.41
C VAL A 81 -11.27 -9.32 13.41
N ARG A 82 -11.66 -10.32 14.16
CA ARG A 82 -10.93 -11.60 14.29
C ARG A 82 -11.82 -12.78 13.95
N LEU A 83 -11.41 -13.57 12.96
CA LEU A 83 -11.93 -14.91 12.69
C LEU A 83 -11.01 -15.93 13.36
N LYS A 84 -11.58 -16.74 14.28
CA LYS A 84 -10.82 -17.76 15.01
C LYS A 84 -10.41 -18.92 14.11
N GLY A 85 -9.15 -19.30 14.24
CA GLY A 85 -8.55 -20.47 13.61
C GLY A 85 -8.64 -21.72 14.47
N ARG A 86 -8.24 -22.86 13.88
CA ARG A 86 -8.23 -24.16 14.59
C ARG A 86 -6.99 -24.37 15.47
N ASP A 87 -5.86 -23.72 15.16
CA ASP A 87 -4.60 -23.81 15.89
C ASP A 87 -4.27 -22.51 16.61
N LEU A 88 -4.62 -22.45 17.89
CA LEU A 88 -4.39 -21.25 18.72
C LEU A 88 -2.93 -21.06 19.14
N SER A 89 -2.04 -22.02 18.85
CA SER A 89 -0.60 -21.88 19.10
C SER A 89 0.10 -21.05 18.01
N LYS A 90 -0.50 -20.96 16.83
CA LYS A 90 -0.01 -20.13 15.72
C LYS A 90 -0.43 -18.67 15.92
N LYS A 91 0.52 -17.74 15.77
CA LYS A 91 0.17 -16.31 15.70
C LYS A 91 -0.69 -16.04 14.46
N PRO A 92 -1.58 -15.03 14.51
CA PRO A 92 -2.50 -14.70 13.42
C PRO A 92 -1.82 -14.36 12.08
N LEU A 93 -2.62 -14.44 11.01
CA LEU A 93 -2.44 -13.67 9.78
C LEU A 93 -3.24 -12.37 9.92
N LEU A 94 -2.62 -11.23 9.64
CA LEU A 94 -3.27 -9.92 9.56
C LEU A 94 -3.54 -9.57 8.09
N LEU A 95 -4.80 -9.31 7.75
CA LEU A 95 -5.22 -8.63 6.52
C LEU A 95 -5.24 -7.14 6.84
N LEU A 96 -4.40 -6.37 6.19
CA LEU A 96 -4.25 -4.94 6.43
C LEU A 96 -4.73 -4.18 5.19
N ASN A 97 -5.60 -3.21 5.41
CA ASN A 97 -6.04 -2.27 4.37
C ASN A 97 -6.40 -0.93 5.00
N HIS A 98 -6.48 0.12 4.19
CA HIS A 98 -6.87 1.45 4.64
C HIS A 98 -8.19 1.90 4.04
N PHE A 99 -8.90 2.76 4.78
CA PHE A 99 -10.20 3.30 4.39
C PHE A 99 -10.10 4.59 3.61
N ASP A 100 -9.05 5.37 3.87
CA ASP A 100 -8.88 6.70 3.28
C ASP A 100 -8.37 6.64 1.85
N VAL A 101 -8.52 7.75 1.15
CA VAL A 101 -8.07 7.93 -0.24
C VAL A 101 -7.52 9.34 -0.44
N VAL A 102 -6.60 9.52 -1.38
CA VAL A 102 -6.09 10.85 -1.74
C VAL A 102 -7.16 11.74 -2.38
N PRO A 103 -7.01 13.09 -2.32
CA PRO A 103 -7.90 14.05 -2.99
C PRO A 103 -7.95 13.85 -4.50
N VAL A 104 -9.00 14.43 -5.11
CA VAL A 104 -9.21 14.42 -6.57
C VAL A 104 -9.43 15.82 -7.11
N ASP A 105 -8.98 16.08 -8.33
CA ASP A 105 -9.53 17.16 -9.15
C ASP A 105 -10.59 16.57 -10.09
N ALA A 106 -11.86 16.64 -9.71
CA ALA A 106 -12.94 16.04 -10.46
C ALA A 106 -13.05 16.55 -11.92
N LYS A 107 -12.48 17.73 -12.23
CA LYS A 107 -12.49 18.29 -13.59
C LYS A 107 -11.52 17.57 -14.54
N ALA A 108 -10.53 16.88 -13.99
CA ALA A 108 -9.53 16.13 -14.75
C ALA A 108 -10.00 14.72 -15.11
N TRP A 109 -11.13 14.25 -14.54
CA TRP A 109 -11.67 12.91 -14.76
C TRP A 109 -12.68 12.85 -15.92
N SER A 110 -12.67 11.75 -16.68
CA SER A 110 -13.66 11.49 -17.74
C SER A 110 -15.00 10.97 -17.20
N VAL A 111 -15.03 10.55 -15.93
CA VAL A 111 -16.22 10.14 -15.16
C VAL A 111 -16.17 10.83 -13.80
N GLU A 112 -17.30 10.93 -13.12
CA GLU A 112 -17.31 11.43 -11.73
C GLU A 112 -16.52 10.45 -10.83
N PRO A 113 -15.46 10.89 -10.11
CA PRO A 113 -14.49 10.01 -9.46
C PRO A 113 -15.05 9.13 -8.33
N PHE A 114 -16.21 9.47 -7.76
CA PHE A 114 -16.88 8.69 -6.72
C PHE A 114 -18.22 8.07 -7.19
N ALA A 115 -18.52 8.06 -8.50
CA ALA A 115 -19.74 7.44 -9.01
C ALA A 115 -19.63 5.91 -9.10
N ALA A 116 -18.44 5.33 -9.05
CA ALA A 116 -18.20 3.89 -9.20
C ALA A 116 -18.78 3.35 -10.53
N VAL A 117 -18.48 4.03 -11.62
CA VAL A 117 -19.01 3.69 -12.95
C VAL A 117 -18.39 2.39 -13.44
N ILE A 118 -19.22 1.44 -13.88
CA ILE A 118 -18.74 0.27 -14.62
C ILE A 118 -18.90 0.57 -16.11
N ARG A 119 -17.77 0.58 -16.84
CA ARG A 119 -17.72 0.85 -18.28
C ARG A 119 -16.63 -0.01 -18.93
N ASP A 120 -16.95 -0.67 -20.01
CA ASP A 120 -16.02 -1.47 -20.82
C ASP A 120 -15.25 -2.55 -20.02
N GLY A 121 -15.90 -3.16 -19.03
CA GLY A 121 -15.32 -4.19 -18.16
C GLY A 121 -14.44 -3.65 -17.01
N TRP A 122 -14.41 -2.33 -16.82
CA TRP A 122 -13.67 -1.66 -15.75
C TRP A 122 -14.61 -1.00 -14.75
N ILE A 123 -14.27 -1.03 -13.47
CA ILE A 123 -14.85 -0.16 -12.46
C ILE A 123 -13.94 1.04 -12.26
N TRP A 124 -14.49 2.24 -12.45
CA TRP A 124 -13.79 3.52 -12.39
C TRP A 124 -14.12 4.23 -11.08
N GLY A 125 -13.10 4.77 -10.44
CA GLY A 125 -13.28 5.61 -9.26
C GLY A 125 -12.03 5.69 -8.40
N ARG A 126 -11.90 6.79 -7.66
CA ARG A 126 -10.83 6.99 -6.69
C ARG A 126 -10.89 5.90 -5.61
N GLY A 127 -9.75 5.27 -5.34
CA GLY A 127 -9.63 4.18 -4.38
C GLY A 127 -9.92 2.79 -4.97
N THR A 128 -10.30 2.65 -6.24
CA THR A 128 -10.53 1.32 -6.82
C THR A 128 -9.26 0.49 -6.86
N LEU A 129 -8.11 1.11 -7.10
CA LEU A 129 -6.79 0.50 -7.14
C LEU A 129 -6.08 0.64 -5.78
N ASP A 130 -6.19 1.80 -5.13
CA ASP A 130 -5.52 2.17 -3.89
C ASP A 130 -6.53 2.66 -2.84
N MET A 131 -7.00 1.77 -1.88
CA MET A 131 -6.94 0.30 -1.99
C MET A 131 -8.30 -0.34 -1.69
N LYS A 132 -9.41 0.37 -2.01
CA LYS A 132 -10.79 -0.12 -1.75
C LYS A 132 -11.08 -1.44 -2.45
N GLY A 133 -10.52 -1.66 -3.67
CA GLY A 133 -10.63 -2.92 -4.39
C GLY A 133 -10.09 -4.08 -3.56
N ILE A 134 -8.83 -3.98 -3.14
CA ILE A 134 -8.16 -4.99 -2.30
C ILE A 134 -8.90 -5.16 -0.96
N GLY A 135 -9.36 -4.06 -0.36
CA GLY A 135 -10.14 -4.11 0.88
C GLY A 135 -11.40 -4.96 0.76
N ILE A 136 -12.14 -4.85 -0.36
CA ILE A 136 -13.33 -5.69 -0.60
C ILE A 136 -12.95 -7.13 -0.97
N GLU A 137 -11.86 -7.36 -1.72
CA GLU A 137 -11.36 -8.72 -1.99
C GLU A 137 -11.04 -9.45 -0.69
N GLN A 138 -10.31 -8.81 0.23
CA GLN A 138 -9.99 -9.33 1.56
C GLN A 138 -11.25 -9.60 2.39
N LEU A 139 -12.21 -8.66 2.41
CA LEU A 139 -13.46 -8.77 3.16
C LEU A 139 -14.32 -9.93 2.64
N ALA A 140 -14.53 -10.01 1.32
CA ALA A 140 -15.33 -11.05 0.69
C ALA A 140 -14.72 -12.45 0.89
N ALA A 141 -13.39 -12.57 0.80
CA ALA A 141 -12.68 -13.81 1.08
C ALA A 141 -12.80 -14.21 2.56
N LEU A 142 -12.60 -13.27 3.50
CA LEU A 142 -12.76 -13.53 4.94
C LEU A 142 -14.16 -14.03 5.29
N ILE A 143 -15.20 -13.37 4.76
CA ILE A 143 -16.61 -13.77 4.96
C ILE A 143 -16.86 -15.15 4.34
N SER A 144 -16.31 -15.43 3.15
CA SER A 144 -16.43 -16.74 2.50
C SER A 144 -15.78 -17.86 3.32
N VAL A 145 -14.60 -17.61 3.91
CA VAL A 145 -13.96 -18.55 4.84
C VAL A 145 -14.83 -18.77 6.09
N LYS A 146 -15.37 -17.71 6.67
CA LYS A 146 -16.29 -17.82 7.81
C LYS A 146 -17.52 -18.69 7.46
N ASN A 147 -18.12 -18.49 6.29
CA ASN A 147 -19.32 -19.17 5.84
C ASN A 147 -19.08 -20.61 5.39
N SER A 148 -17.84 -21.01 5.08
CA SER A 148 -17.48 -22.40 4.76
C SER A 148 -17.71 -23.35 5.93
N GLY A 149 -17.80 -22.83 7.15
CA GLY A 149 -17.95 -23.60 8.39
C GLY A 149 -16.68 -24.32 8.87
N VAL A 150 -15.57 -24.21 8.12
CA VAL A 150 -14.28 -24.80 8.49
C VAL A 150 -13.35 -23.69 9.00
N PRO A 151 -12.88 -23.76 10.27
CA PRO A 151 -11.94 -22.77 10.78
C PRO A 151 -10.61 -22.77 10.01
N PRO A 152 -10.03 -21.61 9.69
CA PRO A 152 -8.72 -21.53 9.04
C PRO A 152 -7.62 -22.10 9.92
N ALA A 153 -6.42 -22.32 9.36
CA ALA A 153 -5.29 -22.92 10.07
C ALA A 153 -4.85 -22.12 11.31
N ARG A 154 -4.97 -20.80 11.25
CA ARG A 154 -4.65 -19.84 12.33
C ARG A 154 -5.73 -18.76 12.41
N ASP A 155 -5.73 -17.98 13.47
CA ASP A 155 -6.58 -16.79 13.51
C ASP A 155 -6.30 -15.89 12.31
N ILE A 156 -7.35 -15.35 11.70
CA ILE A 156 -7.25 -14.27 10.70
C ILE A 156 -7.78 -13.01 11.36
N VAL A 157 -6.96 -11.97 11.38
CA VAL A 157 -7.34 -10.63 11.83
C VAL A 157 -7.44 -9.75 10.61
N MET A 158 -8.50 -8.95 10.49
CA MET A 158 -8.54 -7.86 9.53
C MET A 158 -8.42 -6.55 10.29
N LEU A 159 -7.50 -5.69 9.87
CA LEU A 159 -7.35 -4.31 10.31
C LEU A 159 -7.57 -3.40 9.11
N CYS A 160 -8.53 -2.50 9.24
CA CYS A 160 -8.73 -1.42 8.30
C CYS A 160 -8.33 -0.11 8.98
N THR A 161 -7.34 0.61 8.46
CA THR A 161 -6.78 1.82 9.05
C THR A 161 -7.43 3.09 8.49
N ALA A 162 -7.28 4.19 9.20
CA ALA A 162 -7.96 5.45 8.89
C ALA A 162 -7.10 6.48 8.15
N ASP A 163 -5.76 6.34 8.08
CA ASP A 163 -4.87 7.47 7.80
C ASP A 163 -3.57 7.03 7.10
N GLU A 164 -3.63 6.05 6.20
CA GLU A 164 -2.43 5.58 5.49
C GLU A 164 -1.86 6.67 4.60
N GLU A 165 -2.70 7.34 3.83
CA GLU A 165 -2.37 8.35 2.82
C GLU A 165 -1.71 9.64 3.38
N SER A 166 -1.70 9.77 4.72
CA SER A 166 -1.05 10.87 5.45
C SER A 166 -0.04 10.38 6.50
N ASN A 167 0.67 9.28 6.22
CA ASN A 167 1.74 8.74 7.06
C ASN A 167 1.27 7.91 8.28
N GLY A 168 0.02 7.49 8.35
CA GLY A 168 -0.51 6.51 9.30
C GLY A 168 -0.50 6.92 10.78
N VAL A 169 -0.45 8.22 11.09
CA VAL A 169 -0.36 8.70 12.48
C VAL A 169 -1.62 8.37 13.27
N LEU A 170 -2.79 8.50 12.65
CA LEU A 170 -4.11 8.15 13.21
C LEU A 170 -4.58 6.75 12.77
N GLY A 171 -3.80 6.06 11.93
CA GLY A 171 -4.01 4.71 11.46
C GLY A 171 -3.10 3.71 12.19
N ILE A 172 -2.22 3.06 11.43
CA ILE A 172 -1.38 1.96 11.90
C ILE A 172 -0.49 2.35 13.10
N LYS A 173 0.09 3.55 13.12
CA LYS A 173 0.96 3.98 14.22
C LYS A 173 0.18 4.14 15.53
N TRP A 174 -1.05 4.67 15.44
CA TRP A 174 -1.95 4.77 16.58
C TRP A 174 -2.37 3.38 17.09
N MET A 175 -2.73 2.46 16.18
CA MET A 175 -3.07 1.08 16.52
C MET A 175 -1.90 0.35 17.19
N ILE A 176 -0.69 0.53 16.69
CA ILE A 176 0.52 -0.04 17.30
C ILE A 176 0.77 0.52 18.70
N ALA A 177 0.54 1.80 18.92
CA ALA A 177 0.78 2.45 20.20
C ALA A 177 -0.25 2.10 21.26
N ASN A 178 -1.52 1.89 20.88
CA ASN A 178 -2.64 1.77 21.82
C ASN A 178 -3.28 0.37 21.85
N HIS A 179 -3.24 -0.40 20.74
CA HIS A 179 -4.00 -1.64 20.55
C HIS A 179 -3.17 -2.74 19.86
N TYR A 180 -1.85 -2.78 20.10
CA TYR A 180 -0.97 -3.75 19.43
C TYR A 180 -1.39 -5.21 19.68
N ALA A 181 -1.89 -5.54 20.85
CA ALA A 181 -2.33 -6.88 21.19
C ALA A 181 -3.47 -7.42 20.30
N ASP A 182 -4.30 -6.52 19.75
CA ASP A 182 -5.41 -6.88 18.88
C ASP A 182 -4.94 -7.22 17.46
N ILE A 183 -3.76 -6.74 17.07
CA ILE A 183 -3.17 -6.84 15.73
C ILE A 183 -1.83 -7.59 15.70
N ASP A 184 -1.34 -8.10 16.85
CA ASP A 184 -0.08 -8.87 16.91
C ASP A 184 -0.21 -10.15 16.07
N ALA A 185 0.58 -10.22 14.99
CA ALA A 185 0.50 -11.26 13.98
C ALA A 185 1.89 -11.82 13.63
N ALA A 186 1.94 -13.04 13.08
CA ALA A 186 3.15 -13.58 12.47
C ALA A 186 3.36 -13.05 11.06
N TYR A 187 2.26 -12.86 10.34
CA TYR A 187 2.22 -12.48 8.94
C TYR A 187 1.24 -11.35 8.70
N VAL A 188 1.55 -10.51 7.72
CA VAL A 188 0.66 -9.46 7.21
C VAL A 188 0.54 -9.58 5.70
N LEU A 189 -0.68 -9.46 5.19
CA LEU A 189 -0.99 -9.16 3.80
C LEU A 189 -1.54 -7.73 3.73
N ASP A 190 -0.79 -6.87 3.09
CA ASP A 190 -1.06 -5.46 2.87
C ASP A 190 -1.13 -5.20 1.36
N GLU A 191 -1.31 -3.99 0.93
CA GLU A 191 -1.19 -3.56 -0.46
C GLU A 191 0.25 -3.63 -1.00
N GLY A 192 0.45 -3.46 -2.31
CA GLY A 192 1.78 -3.19 -2.92
C GLY A 192 2.35 -4.38 -3.63
N GLY A 193 1.92 -5.23 -4.23
CA GLY A 193 2.36 -6.21 -5.22
C GLY A 193 1.42 -6.16 -6.40
N VAL A 194 1.73 -6.75 -7.52
CA VAL A 194 0.85 -6.72 -8.69
C VAL A 194 1.20 -7.80 -9.71
N GLY A 195 0.18 -8.34 -10.37
CA GLY A 195 0.32 -9.10 -11.61
C GLY A 195 0.32 -8.18 -12.83
N SER A 196 1.26 -8.35 -13.76
CA SER A 196 1.26 -7.58 -15.01
C SER A 196 1.94 -8.30 -16.16
N ARG A 197 1.45 -8.02 -17.40
CA ARG A 197 2.00 -8.58 -18.64
C ARG A 197 2.95 -7.61 -19.37
N ASP A 198 3.08 -6.38 -18.90
CA ASP A 198 3.86 -5.33 -19.58
C ASP A 198 4.63 -4.41 -18.62
N LEU A 199 4.25 -4.32 -17.34
CA LEU A 199 4.91 -3.46 -16.36
C LEU A 199 6.39 -3.84 -16.18
N PHE A 200 6.71 -5.13 -16.08
CA PHE A 200 8.06 -5.61 -15.82
C PHE A 200 8.79 -6.02 -17.09
N THR A 201 8.09 -6.71 -17.98
CA THR A 201 8.61 -7.12 -19.30
C THR A 201 7.43 -7.42 -20.23
N PRO A 202 7.49 -7.00 -21.52
CA PRO A 202 6.38 -7.22 -22.42
C PRO A 202 6.03 -8.69 -22.64
N GLY A 203 4.73 -9.01 -22.60
CA GLY A 203 4.18 -10.30 -23.01
C GLY A 203 4.36 -11.46 -22.03
N LYS A 204 4.99 -11.24 -20.86
CA LYS A 204 5.14 -12.27 -19.83
C LYS A 204 4.39 -11.87 -18.58
N LEU A 205 3.50 -12.72 -18.09
CA LEU A 205 2.80 -12.46 -16.84
C LEU A 205 3.76 -12.65 -15.65
N ILE A 206 4.08 -11.56 -14.99
CA ILE A 206 4.87 -11.52 -13.78
C ILE A 206 3.98 -11.09 -12.62
N PHE A 207 3.90 -11.90 -11.57
CA PHE A 207 3.33 -11.53 -10.30
C PHE A 207 4.45 -11.18 -9.31
N GLY A 208 4.52 -9.90 -8.95
CA GLY A 208 5.38 -9.42 -7.87
C GLY A 208 4.65 -9.48 -6.53
N ILE A 209 5.20 -10.22 -5.56
CA ILE A 209 4.77 -10.14 -4.16
C ILE A 209 5.76 -9.23 -3.45
N SER A 210 5.31 -8.08 -2.95
CA SER A 210 6.19 -7.12 -2.29
C SER A 210 6.75 -7.71 -0.99
N THR A 211 8.07 -7.83 -0.93
CA THR A 211 8.80 -8.27 0.26
C THR A 211 9.56 -7.11 0.93
N ALA A 212 9.69 -6.00 0.22
CA ALA A 212 10.33 -4.78 0.70
C ALA A 212 9.78 -3.57 -0.04
N GLN A 213 10.00 -2.41 0.53
CA GLN A 213 9.64 -1.11 -0.03
C GLN A 213 10.77 -0.11 0.15
N LYS A 214 10.76 0.96 -0.64
CA LYS A 214 11.72 2.05 -0.46
C LYS A 214 11.36 2.85 0.79
N GLN A 215 12.39 3.38 1.46
CA GLN A 215 12.22 4.28 2.60
C GLN A 215 11.64 5.61 2.11
N THR A 216 10.71 6.18 2.86
CA THR A 216 10.19 7.52 2.63
C THR A 216 11.06 8.54 3.36
N ALA A 217 11.75 9.39 2.62
CA ALA A 217 12.61 10.44 3.17
C ALA A 217 12.18 11.79 2.58
N TRP A 218 11.18 12.41 3.20
CA TRP A 218 10.74 13.75 2.79
C TRP A 218 11.68 14.79 3.32
N LEU A 219 12.13 15.68 2.45
CA LEU A 219 13.07 16.74 2.79
C LEU A 219 12.43 18.11 2.58
N ARG A 220 12.76 19.03 3.47
CA ARG A 220 12.55 20.48 3.27
C ARG A 220 13.87 21.11 2.88
N ILE A 221 13.87 21.87 1.80
CA ILE A 221 14.99 22.71 1.38
C ILE A 221 14.56 24.16 1.49
N ARG A 222 15.31 24.95 2.26
CA ARG A 222 15.05 26.38 2.43
C ARG A 222 16.29 27.18 2.05
N ALA A 223 16.10 28.16 1.17
CA ALA A 223 17.11 29.15 0.79
C ALA A 223 16.86 30.48 1.52
N LYS A 224 17.92 31.11 1.97
CA LYS A 224 17.92 32.47 2.51
C LYS A 224 18.63 33.41 1.54
N GLY A 225 18.05 34.57 1.32
CA GLY A 225 18.61 35.65 0.49
C GLY A 225 18.31 37.00 1.11
N ILE A 226 18.39 38.04 0.26
CA ILE A 226 18.09 39.44 0.62
C ILE A 226 16.79 39.84 -0.06
N ALA A 227 15.88 40.49 0.65
CA ALA A 227 14.67 41.05 0.08
C ALA A 227 15.01 42.31 -0.70
N GLY A 228 14.29 42.55 -1.83
CA GLY A 228 14.56 43.71 -2.67
C GLY A 228 13.43 44.06 -3.64
N HIS A 229 13.62 45.15 -4.35
CA HIS A 229 12.69 45.55 -5.38
C HIS A 229 13.02 44.80 -6.69
N GLY A 230 12.02 44.16 -7.32
CA GLY A 230 12.21 43.32 -8.50
C GLY A 230 12.87 44.00 -9.72
N SER A 231 12.81 45.36 -9.81
CA SER A 231 13.53 46.10 -10.85
C SER A 231 15.03 46.25 -10.60
N GLN A 232 15.52 45.82 -9.43
CA GLN A 232 16.93 45.91 -9.05
C GLN A 232 17.45 44.49 -8.74
N PRO A 233 17.86 43.71 -9.76
CA PRO A 233 18.34 42.35 -9.58
C PRO A 233 19.51 42.27 -8.58
N ILE A 234 19.45 41.31 -7.68
CA ILE A 234 20.47 41.05 -6.67
C ILE A 234 20.96 39.59 -6.76
N ALA A 235 22.23 39.37 -6.48
CA ALA A 235 22.83 38.03 -6.51
C ALA A 235 22.32 37.12 -5.39
N GLU A 236 21.87 37.69 -4.27
CA GLU A 236 21.34 37.00 -3.10
C GLU A 236 19.82 36.83 -3.17
N ASN A 237 19.24 36.66 -4.36
CA ASN A 237 17.83 36.35 -4.54
C ASN A 237 17.54 34.93 -4.05
N ALA A 238 16.68 34.78 -3.03
CA ALA A 238 16.35 33.48 -2.44
C ALA A 238 15.75 32.47 -3.45
N ASN A 239 14.99 32.96 -4.44
CA ASN A 239 14.44 32.12 -5.49
C ASN A 239 15.53 31.50 -6.37
N ASP A 240 16.50 32.31 -6.80
CA ASP A 240 17.60 31.86 -7.67
C ASP A 240 18.49 30.84 -6.91
N ILE A 241 18.77 31.14 -5.64
CA ILE A 241 19.52 30.24 -4.75
C ILE A 241 18.77 28.90 -4.60
N LEU A 242 17.45 28.91 -4.36
CA LEU A 242 16.64 27.69 -4.23
C LEU A 242 16.62 26.88 -5.53
N MET A 243 16.39 27.52 -6.68
CA MET A 243 16.38 26.84 -7.96
C MET A 243 17.72 26.15 -8.26
N ALA A 244 18.84 26.83 -7.99
CA ALA A 244 20.17 26.26 -8.15
C ALA A 244 20.42 25.07 -7.19
N ALA A 245 19.94 25.16 -5.95
CA ALA A 245 20.03 24.09 -4.97
C ALA A 245 19.20 22.87 -5.39
N LEU A 246 17.96 23.06 -5.84
CA LEU A 246 17.08 22.00 -6.32
C LEU A 246 17.66 21.27 -7.53
N ALA A 247 18.22 21.99 -8.49
CA ALA A 247 18.86 21.39 -9.65
C ALA A 247 20.04 20.48 -9.30
N LYS A 248 20.74 20.74 -8.19
CA LYS A 248 21.82 19.88 -7.66
C LYS A 248 21.27 18.75 -6.79
N ALA A 249 20.29 19.04 -5.95
CA ALA A 249 19.71 18.08 -5.00
C ALA A 249 19.02 16.91 -5.71
N THR A 250 18.27 17.18 -6.78
CA THR A 250 17.49 16.17 -7.52
C THR A 250 18.33 15.31 -8.49
N ARG A 251 19.57 15.71 -8.80
CA ARG A 251 20.49 14.89 -9.62
C ARG A 251 21.18 13.85 -8.77
N LEU A 252 20.48 12.75 -8.51
CA LEU A 252 21.04 11.64 -7.73
C LEU A 252 22.00 10.81 -8.59
N PRO A 253 23.13 10.32 -8.03
CA PRO A 253 23.97 9.36 -8.71
C PRO A 253 23.25 8.02 -8.87
N PRO A 254 23.58 7.22 -9.88
CA PRO A 254 23.13 5.85 -9.99
C PRO A 254 23.48 5.05 -8.73
N SER A 255 22.64 4.07 -8.34
CA SER A 255 22.97 3.17 -7.25
C SER A 255 24.23 2.38 -7.58
N ALA A 256 25.21 2.36 -6.66
CA ALA A 256 26.47 1.67 -6.86
C ALA A 256 26.33 0.14 -6.84
N LYS A 257 25.25 -0.40 -6.24
CA LYS A 257 24.97 -1.82 -6.14
C LYS A 257 23.51 -2.11 -6.47
N PRO A 258 23.21 -3.13 -7.28
CA PRO A 258 21.83 -3.57 -7.46
C PRO A 258 21.26 -4.10 -6.14
N ASN A 259 19.99 -3.79 -5.87
CA ASN A 259 19.26 -4.39 -4.76
C ASN A 259 18.99 -5.87 -5.07
N GLU A 260 19.23 -6.78 -4.11
CA GLU A 260 19.09 -8.23 -4.29
C GLU A 260 17.66 -8.65 -4.70
N ILE A 261 16.62 -7.94 -4.22
CA ILE A 261 15.23 -8.22 -4.59
C ILE A 261 15.03 -7.88 -6.07
N VAL A 262 15.52 -6.71 -6.49
CA VAL A 262 15.45 -6.28 -7.90
C VAL A 262 16.24 -7.24 -8.79
N ALA A 263 17.40 -7.73 -8.34
CA ALA A 263 18.16 -8.75 -9.06
C ALA A 263 17.40 -10.09 -9.17
N ALA A 264 16.63 -10.48 -8.13
CA ALA A 264 15.76 -11.65 -8.19
C ALA A 264 14.61 -11.46 -9.20
N MET A 265 14.02 -10.26 -9.23
CA MET A 265 13.00 -9.88 -10.23
C MET A 265 13.60 -9.94 -11.65
N GLU A 266 14.80 -9.41 -11.88
CA GLU A 266 15.49 -9.48 -13.20
C GLU A 266 15.66 -10.93 -13.68
N ARG A 267 16.03 -11.82 -12.78
CA ARG A 267 16.12 -13.26 -13.12
C ARG A 267 14.75 -13.84 -13.48
N ALA A 268 13.70 -13.49 -12.75
CA ALA A 268 12.33 -13.98 -13.00
C ALA A 268 11.78 -13.50 -14.35
N VAL A 269 12.06 -12.26 -14.75
CA VAL A 269 11.64 -11.74 -16.07
C VAL A 269 12.46 -12.30 -17.23
N GLY A 270 13.62 -12.91 -16.97
CA GLY A 270 14.49 -13.48 -18.00
C GLY A 270 15.53 -12.51 -18.56
N GLY A 271 15.93 -11.51 -17.76
CA GLY A 271 17.14 -10.71 -17.99
C GLY A 271 16.94 -9.21 -18.25
N LYS A 272 15.89 -8.76 -18.91
CA LYS A 272 15.72 -7.32 -19.19
C LYS A 272 14.35 -6.83 -18.79
N PHE A 273 14.35 -5.84 -17.91
CA PHE A 273 13.13 -5.10 -17.56
C PHE A 273 12.64 -4.20 -18.70
N ALA A 274 11.33 -3.93 -18.68
CA ALA A 274 10.74 -2.84 -19.45
C ALA A 274 11.34 -1.48 -19.05
N ASP A 275 11.38 -0.55 -19.99
CA ASP A 275 11.82 0.84 -19.74
C ASP A 275 10.58 1.68 -19.39
N ASN A 276 10.33 1.85 -18.10
CA ASN A 276 9.24 2.67 -17.60
C ASN A 276 9.58 3.28 -16.22
N LYS A 277 8.72 4.19 -15.76
CA LYS A 277 8.90 4.94 -14.50
C LYS A 277 8.97 4.02 -13.28
N PHE A 278 8.13 2.98 -13.22
CA PHE A 278 8.08 2.05 -12.09
C PHE A 278 9.40 1.28 -11.95
N VAL A 279 9.86 0.66 -13.04
CA VAL A 279 11.11 -0.09 -13.08
C VAL A 279 12.31 0.83 -12.76
N SER A 280 12.33 2.03 -13.30
CA SER A 280 13.39 3.01 -12.99
C SER A 280 13.40 3.37 -11.51
N ALA A 281 12.21 3.53 -10.90
CA ALA A 281 12.07 3.89 -9.49
C ALA A 281 12.55 2.79 -8.53
N ILE A 282 12.37 1.51 -8.85
CA ILE A 282 12.84 0.41 -7.99
C ILE A 282 14.33 0.13 -8.10
N ARG A 283 15.03 0.66 -9.11
CA ARG A 283 16.46 0.41 -9.37
C ARG A 283 17.40 1.46 -8.76
N SER A 284 16.88 2.60 -8.32
CA SER A 284 17.69 3.72 -7.82
C SER A 284 16.97 4.50 -6.73
N ASN A 285 17.72 5.27 -5.94
CA ASN A 285 17.13 6.33 -5.13
C ASN A 285 16.47 7.36 -6.04
N THR A 286 15.35 7.93 -5.60
CA THR A 286 14.62 8.95 -6.36
C THR A 286 14.43 10.22 -5.53
N ALA A 287 14.31 11.35 -6.20
CA ALA A 287 14.06 12.64 -5.58
C ALA A 287 13.18 13.49 -6.53
N SER A 288 12.00 13.85 -6.06
CA SER A 288 11.00 14.63 -6.80
C SER A 288 10.63 15.88 -6.03
N VAL A 289 10.72 17.05 -6.63
CA VAL A 289 10.22 18.29 -6.02
C VAL A 289 8.69 18.22 -6.00
N THR A 290 8.11 18.37 -4.81
CA THR A 290 6.66 18.24 -4.61
C THR A 290 5.97 19.57 -4.30
N THR A 291 6.67 20.49 -3.61
CA THR A 291 6.15 21.84 -3.37
C THR A 291 7.20 22.90 -3.61
N LEU A 292 6.75 24.10 -3.99
CA LEU A 292 7.54 25.31 -4.07
C LEU A 292 6.75 26.46 -3.44
N THR A 293 7.33 27.10 -2.44
CA THR A 293 6.71 28.21 -1.73
C THR A 293 7.67 29.40 -1.67
N SER A 294 7.21 30.54 -2.18
CA SER A 294 7.98 31.77 -2.19
C SER A 294 7.07 32.98 -2.41
N GLY A 295 7.62 34.19 -2.26
CA GLY A 295 6.92 35.45 -2.45
C GLY A 295 6.57 36.15 -1.14
N VAL A 296 6.05 37.36 -1.25
CA VAL A 296 5.71 38.24 -0.13
C VAL A 296 4.31 38.79 -0.29
N GLY A 297 3.52 38.73 0.79
CA GLY A 297 2.16 39.29 0.88
C GLY A 297 1.05 38.36 0.41
N THR A 298 -0.20 38.75 0.71
CA THR A 298 -1.44 38.07 0.28
C THR A 298 -2.37 39.12 -0.27
N PRO A 299 -2.58 39.18 -1.60
CA PRO A 299 -1.97 38.37 -2.65
C PRO A 299 -0.46 38.64 -2.78
N VAL A 300 0.26 37.64 -3.33
CA VAL A 300 1.72 37.74 -3.56
C VAL A 300 2.08 38.93 -4.47
N LYS A 301 3.06 39.71 -4.06
CA LYS A 301 3.54 40.90 -4.80
C LYS A 301 4.59 40.51 -5.85
N VAL A 302 4.27 40.72 -7.13
CA VAL A 302 5.10 40.32 -8.28
C VAL A 302 6.40 41.13 -8.44
N ASN A 303 6.48 42.27 -7.79
CA ASN A 303 7.63 43.21 -7.89
C ASN A 303 8.53 43.21 -6.63
N VAL A 304 8.38 42.23 -5.75
CA VAL A 304 9.17 42.09 -4.51
C VAL A 304 9.99 40.79 -4.57
N ILE A 305 11.30 40.89 -4.40
CA ILE A 305 12.20 39.75 -4.22
C ILE A 305 12.09 39.31 -2.79
N PRO A 306 11.73 38.04 -2.52
CA PRO A 306 11.60 37.52 -1.14
C PRO A 306 12.99 37.24 -0.53
N SER A 307 13.08 37.34 0.81
CA SER A 307 14.30 36.94 1.56
C SER A 307 14.40 35.46 1.84
N THR A 308 13.33 34.68 1.61
CA THR A 308 13.30 33.24 1.79
C THR A 308 12.49 32.56 0.70
N ALA A 309 12.94 31.37 0.29
CA ALA A 309 12.19 30.47 -0.56
C ALA A 309 12.35 29.03 -0.05
N GLU A 310 11.30 28.23 -0.19
CA GLU A 310 11.26 26.87 0.37
C GLU A 310 10.69 25.89 -0.66
N ALA A 311 11.17 24.64 -0.60
CA ALA A 311 10.66 23.54 -1.37
C ALA A 311 10.61 22.28 -0.50
N THR A 312 9.71 21.35 -0.85
CA THR A 312 9.77 19.97 -0.36
C THR A 312 10.20 19.04 -1.49
N ILE A 313 10.97 18.01 -1.12
CA ILE A 313 11.39 16.95 -2.02
C ILE A 313 10.94 15.61 -1.42
N ASP A 314 10.18 14.83 -2.18
CA ASP A 314 9.93 13.43 -1.89
C ASP A 314 11.12 12.59 -2.38
N CYS A 315 11.93 12.12 -1.43
CA CYS A 315 13.01 11.18 -1.70
C CYS A 315 12.56 9.78 -1.30
N ARG A 316 12.77 8.81 -2.20
CA ARG A 316 12.54 7.39 -1.94
C ARG A 316 13.85 6.65 -2.04
N LEU A 317 14.30 6.08 -0.91
CA LEU A 317 15.62 5.46 -0.78
C LEU A 317 15.52 3.95 -0.89
N LEU A 318 16.47 3.33 -1.58
CA LEU A 318 16.57 1.87 -1.62
C LEU A 318 16.84 1.30 -0.23
N PRO A 319 16.32 0.10 0.08
CA PRO A 319 16.64 -0.60 1.32
C PRO A 319 18.16 -0.69 1.55
N GLY A 320 18.59 -0.44 2.79
CA GLY A 320 19.99 -0.38 3.18
C GLY A 320 20.67 0.98 2.95
N THR A 321 19.97 1.99 2.44
CA THR A 321 20.49 3.35 2.34
C THR A 321 20.37 4.05 3.70
N ASN A 322 21.48 4.54 4.23
CA ASN A 322 21.45 5.35 5.45
C ASN A 322 20.91 6.75 5.12
N SER A 323 19.76 7.11 5.68
CA SER A 323 19.10 8.39 5.40
C SER A 323 19.90 9.61 5.86
N ALA A 324 20.63 9.52 6.97
CA ALA A 324 21.48 10.62 7.46
C ALA A 324 22.69 10.85 6.54
N GLU A 325 23.31 9.77 6.05
CA GLU A 325 24.39 9.86 5.05
C GLU A 325 23.86 10.43 3.74
N PHE A 326 22.71 9.98 3.27
CA PHE A 326 22.06 10.51 2.06
C PHE A 326 21.81 12.02 2.14
N VAL A 327 21.28 12.51 3.28
CA VAL A 327 21.06 13.95 3.51
C VAL A 327 22.40 14.70 3.56
N SER A 328 23.43 14.11 4.18
CA SER A 328 24.78 14.71 4.23
C SER A 328 25.40 14.84 2.84
N GLU A 329 25.30 13.80 2.01
CA GLU A 329 25.74 13.84 0.61
C GLU A 329 24.98 14.87 -0.22
N MET A 330 23.66 14.99 0.02
CA MET A 330 22.85 16.01 -0.65
C MET A 330 23.31 17.42 -0.27
N ARG A 331 23.58 17.68 1.02
CA ARG A 331 24.15 18.95 1.49
C ARG A 331 25.50 19.25 0.83
N ALA A 332 26.36 18.24 0.74
CA ALA A 332 27.67 18.37 0.09
C ALA A 332 27.57 18.69 -1.41
N ARG A 333 26.59 18.13 -2.11
CA ARG A 333 26.31 18.44 -3.54
C ARG A 333 25.76 19.83 -3.73
N VAL A 334 24.82 20.25 -2.89
CA VAL A 334 24.26 21.61 -2.95
C VAL A 334 25.37 22.62 -2.68
N ASN A 335 26.17 22.39 -1.67
CA ASN A 335 27.35 23.20 -1.28
C ASN A 335 27.10 24.70 -1.30
N ASP A 336 26.06 25.15 -0.58
CA ASP A 336 25.70 26.57 -0.43
C ASP A 336 25.27 26.82 1.02
N SER A 337 26.02 27.63 1.74
CA SER A 337 25.78 27.94 3.16
C SER A 337 24.47 28.69 3.44
N ARG A 338 23.85 29.27 2.38
CA ARG A 338 22.56 29.95 2.45
C ARG A 338 21.39 28.96 2.39
N VAL A 339 21.67 27.68 2.11
CA VAL A 339 20.66 26.61 1.96
C VAL A 339 20.70 25.68 3.16
N THR A 340 19.54 25.41 3.73
CA THR A 340 19.34 24.37 4.74
C THR A 340 18.54 23.22 4.17
N ILE A 341 18.88 21.97 4.54
CA ILE A 341 18.17 20.76 4.17
C ILE A 341 17.81 20.02 5.46
N GLU A 342 16.53 19.75 5.64
CA GLU A 342 15.96 19.11 6.84
C GLU A 342 15.20 17.87 6.43
N LEU A 343 15.37 16.76 7.17
CA LEU A 343 14.56 15.54 7.02
C LEU A 343 13.27 15.69 7.83
N LEU A 344 12.11 15.46 7.19
CA LEU A 344 10.78 15.64 7.77
C LEU A 344 10.14 14.33 8.26
N THR A 345 10.72 13.18 7.91
CA THR A 345 10.21 11.84 8.23
C THR A 345 11.23 11.03 9.00
N ASP A 346 10.78 9.96 9.65
CA ASP A 346 11.67 9.03 10.37
C ASP A 346 12.56 8.19 9.44
N ALA A 347 12.25 8.14 8.13
CA ALA A 347 12.96 7.37 7.11
C ALA A 347 13.26 5.93 7.55
N ILE A 348 12.23 5.20 7.99
CA ILE A 348 12.35 3.83 8.51
C ILE A 348 12.82 2.89 7.40
N ASP A 349 13.83 2.08 7.68
CA ASP A 349 14.36 1.04 6.80
C ASP A 349 14.29 -0.34 7.47
N PRO A 350 13.13 -0.98 7.54
CA PRO A 350 13.00 -2.30 8.12
C PRO A 350 13.59 -3.36 7.18
N PRO A 351 14.00 -4.52 7.74
CA PRO A 351 14.49 -5.61 6.92
C PRO A 351 13.42 -6.12 5.95
N ALA A 352 13.87 -6.56 4.78
CA ALA A 352 13.00 -7.23 3.83
C ALA A 352 12.41 -8.51 4.43
N SER A 353 11.13 -8.79 4.14
CA SER A 353 10.51 -10.06 4.49
C SER A 353 11.10 -11.21 3.67
N PRO A 354 11.36 -12.40 4.27
CA PRO A 354 11.89 -13.54 3.54
C PRO A 354 10.86 -14.07 2.55
N SER A 355 11.28 -14.39 1.31
CA SER A 355 10.41 -14.98 0.28
C SER A 355 10.28 -16.50 0.36
N GLN A 356 10.91 -17.14 1.34
CA GLN A 356 10.87 -18.59 1.56
C GLN A 356 10.10 -18.94 2.83
N THR A 357 8.81 -18.54 2.88
CA THR A 357 7.92 -18.85 3.98
C THR A 357 6.73 -19.68 3.53
N PRO A 358 6.07 -20.40 4.44
CA PRO A 358 4.85 -21.12 4.12
C PRO A 358 3.75 -20.23 3.52
N LEU A 359 3.57 -18.99 4.03
CA LEU A 359 2.62 -18.05 3.46
C LEU A 359 2.99 -17.64 2.03
N PHE A 360 4.28 -17.33 1.74
CA PHE A 360 4.70 -16.99 0.39
C PHE A 360 4.45 -18.13 -0.60
N ALA A 361 4.67 -19.38 -0.15
CA ALA A 361 4.37 -20.58 -0.94
C ALA A 361 2.87 -20.74 -1.19
N ALA A 362 2.01 -20.48 -0.18
CA ALA A 362 0.55 -20.49 -0.32
C ALA A 362 0.07 -19.42 -1.31
N MET A 363 0.57 -18.19 -1.20
CA MET A 363 0.28 -17.10 -2.14
C MET A 363 0.67 -17.49 -3.57
N ARG A 364 1.89 -18.01 -3.75
CA ARG A 364 2.36 -18.49 -5.06
C ARG A 364 1.45 -19.58 -5.62
N SER A 365 1.02 -20.52 -4.78
CA SER A 365 0.12 -21.61 -5.20
C SER A 365 -1.24 -21.10 -5.65
N ALA A 366 -1.83 -20.17 -4.90
CA ALA A 366 -3.11 -19.54 -5.24
C ALA A 366 -3.04 -18.73 -6.54
N ILE A 367 -1.96 -17.95 -6.73
CA ILE A 367 -1.72 -17.22 -7.99
C ILE A 367 -1.62 -18.18 -9.17
N LEU A 368 -0.83 -19.25 -9.06
CA LEU A 368 -0.62 -20.21 -10.16
C LEU A 368 -1.86 -21.05 -10.45
N LYS A 369 -2.77 -21.22 -9.50
CA LYS A 369 -4.08 -21.85 -9.71
C LYS A 369 -4.96 -20.97 -10.60
N ALA A 370 -4.98 -19.67 -10.36
CA ALA A 370 -5.76 -18.70 -11.15
C ALA A 370 -5.07 -18.35 -12.48
N HIS A 371 -3.75 -18.23 -12.47
CA HIS A 371 -2.92 -17.80 -13.60
C HIS A 371 -1.74 -18.78 -13.81
N PRO A 372 -1.97 -19.93 -14.47
CA PRO A 372 -0.95 -20.99 -14.62
C PRO A 372 0.30 -20.57 -15.41
N ASP A 373 0.20 -19.53 -16.22
CA ASP A 373 1.29 -18.96 -17.04
C ASP A 373 2.14 -17.90 -16.29
N ALA A 374 1.76 -17.58 -15.04
CA ALA A 374 2.45 -16.57 -14.27
C ALA A 374 3.83 -17.00 -13.77
N SER A 375 4.75 -16.05 -13.71
CA SER A 375 5.99 -16.17 -12.95
C SER A 375 5.87 -15.36 -11.67
N VAL A 376 5.95 -15.99 -10.51
CA VAL A 376 5.82 -15.34 -9.20
C VAL A 376 7.21 -15.06 -8.62
N THR A 377 7.46 -13.81 -8.21
CA THR A 377 8.75 -13.34 -7.69
C THR A 377 8.59 -12.41 -6.48
N PRO A 378 9.54 -12.39 -5.53
CA PRO A 378 9.60 -11.29 -4.57
C PRO A 378 9.81 -9.97 -5.32
N MET A 379 9.27 -8.89 -4.77
CA MET A 379 9.27 -7.57 -5.41
C MET A 379 9.67 -6.47 -4.42
N LEU A 380 10.37 -5.46 -4.91
CA LEU A 380 10.55 -4.17 -4.26
C LEU A 380 9.51 -3.19 -4.82
N ILE A 381 8.77 -2.50 -3.95
CA ILE A 381 7.88 -1.41 -4.37
C ILE A 381 8.54 -0.04 -4.13
N PRO A 382 8.24 0.97 -4.98
CA PRO A 382 8.87 2.29 -4.87
C PRO A 382 8.23 3.20 -3.82
N TYR A 383 7.09 2.83 -3.25
CA TYR A 383 6.31 3.60 -2.27
C TYR A 383 6.29 2.90 -0.90
N GLY A 384 5.74 3.58 0.11
CA GLY A 384 5.57 3.05 1.46
C GLY A 384 4.14 2.52 1.64
N THR A 385 3.93 1.62 2.60
CA THR A 385 2.64 1.10 3.03
C THR A 385 2.60 0.96 4.56
N ASP A 386 1.43 0.78 5.13
CA ASP A 386 1.24 0.63 6.57
C ASP A 386 2.03 -0.55 7.17
N ALA A 387 2.19 -1.66 6.44
CA ALA A 387 2.94 -2.83 6.89
C ALA A 387 4.41 -2.52 7.24
N ASN A 388 4.97 -1.43 6.71
CA ASN A 388 6.33 -1.02 7.05
C ASN A 388 6.52 -0.71 8.54
N ASN A 389 5.46 -0.32 9.23
CA ASN A 389 5.47 -0.04 10.67
C ASN A 389 5.48 -1.33 11.52
N LEU A 390 5.12 -2.48 10.94
CA LEU A 390 5.07 -3.78 11.62
C LEU A 390 6.36 -4.59 11.44
N ARG A 391 7.08 -4.45 10.32
CA ARG A 391 8.35 -5.16 10.03
C ARG A 391 9.41 -4.99 11.12
N PRO A 392 9.65 -3.80 11.72
CA PRO A 392 10.62 -3.64 12.81
C PRO A 392 10.30 -4.47 14.06
N ARG A 393 9.07 -4.97 14.18
CA ARG A 393 8.61 -5.83 15.27
C ARG A 393 8.78 -7.33 14.97
N GLY A 394 9.45 -7.67 13.87
CA GLY A 394 9.68 -9.04 13.43
C GLY A 394 8.50 -9.68 12.70
N VAL A 395 7.49 -8.89 12.34
CA VAL A 395 6.34 -9.38 11.55
C VAL A 395 6.76 -9.54 10.10
N VAL A 396 6.44 -10.70 9.50
CA VAL A 396 6.66 -10.96 8.08
C VAL A 396 5.53 -10.34 7.29
N ALA A 397 5.81 -9.29 6.53
CA ALA A 397 4.80 -8.55 5.79
C ALA A 397 5.02 -8.64 4.29
N TYR A 398 3.96 -8.99 3.56
CA TYR A 398 3.90 -9.01 2.10
C TYR A 398 2.89 -8.01 1.59
N GLY A 399 3.30 -7.20 0.61
CA GLY A 399 2.36 -6.40 -0.16
C GLY A 399 1.82 -7.22 -1.33
N PHE A 400 0.47 -7.22 -1.49
CA PHE A 400 -0.19 -8.10 -2.44
C PHE A 400 -1.46 -7.49 -3.01
N ASN A 401 -1.43 -7.23 -4.30
CA ASN A 401 -2.62 -6.99 -5.11
C ASN A 401 -2.78 -8.20 -6.06
N PRO A 402 -3.84 -8.99 -5.92
CA PRO A 402 -4.02 -10.22 -6.72
C PRO A 402 -4.42 -9.97 -8.18
N MET A 403 -4.72 -8.73 -8.56
CA MET A 403 -5.19 -8.39 -9.91
C MET A 403 -4.04 -8.38 -10.93
N VAL A 404 -4.37 -8.78 -12.17
CA VAL A 404 -3.51 -8.57 -13.34
C VAL A 404 -3.90 -7.25 -13.98
N ILE A 405 -3.02 -6.26 -13.91
CA ILE A 405 -3.22 -4.92 -14.45
C ILE A 405 -2.05 -4.50 -15.33
N ASP A 406 -2.30 -3.68 -16.32
CA ASP A 406 -1.28 -3.16 -17.22
C ASP A 406 -0.52 -1.95 -16.61
N ALA A 407 0.61 -1.63 -17.20
CA ALA A 407 1.45 -0.51 -16.74
C ALA A 407 0.73 0.85 -16.80
N ALA A 408 -0.20 1.02 -17.75
CA ALA A 408 -0.98 2.25 -17.87
C ALA A 408 -1.97 2.38 -16.70
N THR A 409 -2.61 1.28 -16.30
CA THR A 409 -3.51 1.25 -15.15
C THR A 409 -2.76 1.44 -13.84
N VAL A 410 -1.58 0.80 -13.65
CA VAL A 410 -0.71 1.06 -12.48
C VAL A 410 -0.37 2.55 -12.37
N ALA A 411 -0.17 3.24 -13.49
CA ALA A 411 0.15 4.67 -13.52
C ALA A 411 -1.04 5.57 -13.14
N THR A 412 -2.26 5.03 -12.99
CA THR A 412 -3.43 5.80 -12.54
C THR A 412 -3.56 5.90 -11.02
N MET A 413 -2.77 5.13 -10.27
CA MET A 413 -2.67 5.27 -8.81
C MET A 413 -2.32 6.72 -8.43
N HIS A 414 -3.11 7.34 -7.54
CA HIS A 414 -3.01 8.76 -7.16
C HIS A 414 -3.18 9.76 -8.31
N SER A 415 -3.50 9.30 -9.52
CA SER A 415 -3.76 10.15 -10.68
C SER A 415 -5.26 10.20 -10.99
N ASP A 416 -5.61 10.85 -12.10
CA ASP A 416 -6.97 10.83 -12.63
C ASP A 416 -7.22 9.51 -13.36
N GLU A 417 -8.49 9.14 -13.55
CA GLU A 417 -8.87 7.96 -14.31
C GLU A 417 -8.53 6.61 -13.63
N GLU A 418 -8.40 6.60 -12.30
CA GLU A 418 -8.14 5.38 -11.53
C GLU A 418 -9.26 4.35 -11.73
N ARG A 419 -8.87 3.11 -12.01
CA ARG A 419 -9.79 2.01 -12.31
C ARG A 419 -9.14 0.67 -12.14
N VAL A 420 -9.96 -0.38 -11.99
CA VAL A 420 -9.51 -1.78 -12.02
C VAL A 420 -10.40 -2.63 -12.93
N PRO A 421 -9.86 -3.72 -13.55
CA PRO A 421 -10.66 -4.63 -14.35
C PRO A 421 -11.61 -5.42 -13.44
N VAL A 422 -12.90 -5.43 -13.75
CA VAL A 422 -13.91 -6.17 -12.96
C VAL A 422 -13.58 -7.66 -12.87
N ALA A 423 -13.16 -8.27 -13.97
CA ALA A 423 -12.81 -9.70 -14.00
C ALA A 423 -11.65 -10.04 -13.07
N GLU A 424 -10.60 -9.19 -13.02
CA GLU A 424 -9.44 -9.39 -12.16
C GLU A 424 -9.78 -9.16 -10.69
N PHE A 425 -10.59 -8.13 -10.38
CA PHE A 425 -11.13 -7.91 -9.04
C PHE A 425 -11.89 -9.15 -8.53
N LEU A 426 -12.75 -9.74 -9.35
CA LEU A 426 -13.48 -10.95 -8.97
C LEU A 426 -12.54 -12.16 -8.79
N THR A 427 -11.55 -12.31 -9.67
CA THR A 427 -10.50 -13.36 -9.54
C THR A 427 -9.68 -13.17 -8.27
N GLY A 428 -9.42 -11.93 -7.86
CA GLY A 428 -8.69 -11.59 -6.64
C GLY A 428 -9.35 -12.14 -5.37
N ILE A 429 -10.68 -12.15 -5.32
CA ILE A 429 -11.44 -12.75 -4.21
C ILE A 429 -11.14 -14.24 -4.07
N HIS A 430 -11.10 -14.98 -5.17
CA HIS A 430 -10.78 -16.41 -5.17
C HIS A 430 -9.33 -16.65 -4.73
N ILE A 431 -8.39 -15.83 -5.20
CA ILE A 431 -6.98 -15.93 -4.81
C ILE A 431 -6.84 -15.69 -3.31
N PHE A 432 -7.47 -14.65 -2.74
CA PHE A 432 -7.46 -14.44 -1.28
C PHE A 432 -8.12 -15.61 -0.53
N TYR A 433 -9.26 -16.13 -1.01
CA TYR A 433 -9.90 -17.27 -0.39
C TYR A 433 -8.99 -18.51 -0.34
N ASP A 434 -8.31 -18.82 -1.44
CA ASP A 434 -7.36 -19.94 -1.52
C ASP A 434 -6.17 -19.73 -0.55
N ILE A 435 -5.67 -18.50 -0.40
CA ILE A 435 -4.63 -18.16 0.57
C ILE A 435 -5.13 -18.37 2.01
N LEU A 436 -6.32 -17.84 2.33
CA LEU A 436 -6.87 -17.88 3.69
C LEU A 436 -7.27 -19.29 4.16
N THR A 437 -7.57 -20.19 3.22
CA THR A 437 -7.89 -21.59 3.48
C THR A 437 -6.68 -22.53 3.46
N ALA A 438 -5.53 -22.05 3.00
CA ALA A 438 -4.29 -22.82 2.99
C ALA A 438 -3.77 -23.11 4.42
N ASP A 439 -3.05 -24.22 4.56
CA ASP A 439 -2.39 -24.57 5.83
C ASP A 439 -0.91 -24.10 5.81
N PHE A 440 -0.62 -23.01 6.52
CA PHE A 440 0.72 -22.45 6.64
C PHE A 440 1.04 -21.99 8.06
#